data_ec7b18de3b16b64a432291150a21660a
#
_entry.id   ec7b18de3b16b64a432291150a21660a
#
_cell.length_a   1.000
_cell.length_b   1.000
_cell.length_c   1.000
_cell.angle_alpha   90.00
_cell.angle_beta   90.00
_cell.angle_gamma   90.00
#
_symmetry.space_group_name_H-M   'P 1'
#
loop_
_entity.id
_entity.type
_entity.pdbx_description
1 polymer ?
#
loop_
_entity_poly.entity_id
_entity_poly.type
_entity_poly.pdbx_seq_one_letter_code
_entity_poly.pdbx_strand_id
1 'polypeptide(L)'
;MKKSILTAVAVLSVIACTKQETLAPQQKDQLPIELSLSVQTKATDAAYENGDNVGIYVSYESALAASSNYIDNKKFTLSAGKWTSDTEIYWKDKETPADFYCYYPYGAIADATSYSFAVKSDQSTLENYKASDFLWGKRSGALPGGGAVAISTSHILSNILIYLKPGEGFTDSEFAAAVKTVKLGNVKTSANVNLNVGSVTAKGDASVITPYWTGECYRAVVIPQSVAADANLIILTVDGVTYTLAREFTFAAKTQHKLTVTVNKSSSGLNISIESWLIDDTEYTGDAK
;
A
#
# COMPACT_ATOMS: atom_id res chain seq x y z
N MET A 1 40.41 -48.80 -84.17
CA MET A 1 40.85 -48.31 -82.85
C MET A 1 39.95 -47.17 -82.45
N LYS A 2 38.93 -47.39 -81.60
CA LYS A 2 38.08 -46.33 -81.06
C LYS A 2 38.14 -46.39 -79.55
N LYS A 3 38.66 -45.34 -78.95
CA LYS A 3 38.76 -45.21 -77.51
C LYS A 3 37.42 -44.62 -77.02
N SER A 4 36.73 -45.36 -76.18
CA SER A 4 35.54 -44.85 -75.43
C SER A 4 35.98 -44.16 -74.17
N ILE A 5 35.60 -42.92 -74.02
CA ILE A 5 35.79 -42.14 -72.81
C ILE A 5 34.54 -42.32 -71.94
N LEU A 6 34.73 -42.86 -70.73
CA LEU A 6 33.67 -43.06 -69.74
C LEU A 6 33.65 -41.80 -68.85
N THR A 7 32.57 -41.03 -68.96
CA THR A 7 32.38 -39.84 -68.09
C THR A 7 31.64 -40.28 -66.86
N ALA A 8 32.31 -40.18 -65.72
CA ALA A 8 31.68 -40.43 -64.38
C ALA A 8 30.99 -39.15 -63.93
N VAL A 9 29.67 -39.21 -63.75
CA VAL A 9 28.88 -38.15 -63.13
C VAL A 9 28.86 -38.37 -61.64
N ALA A 10 29.53 -37.49 -60.90
CA ALA A 10 29.44 -37.47 -59.44
C ALA A 10 28.19 -36.71 -59.01
N VAL A 11 27.23 -37.41 -58.40
CA VAL A 11 26.05 -36.82 -57.77
C VAL A 11 26.45 -36.34 -56.37
N LEU A 12 26.53 -35.05 -56.19
CA LEU A 12 26.69 -34.40 -54.89
C LEU A 12 25.31 -34.36 -54.22
N SER A 13 25.06 -35.26 -53.25
CA SER A 13 23.91 -35.15 -52.36
C SER A 13 24.19 -34.11 -51.25
N VAL A 14 23.57 -32.94 -51.40
CA VAL A 14 23.50 -31.91 -50.39
C VAL A 14 22.53 -32.36 -49.30
N ILE A 15 23.09 -32.84 -48.17
CA ILE A 15 22.29 -33.06 -46.95
C ILE A 15 22.01 -31.68 -46.33
N ALA A 16 20.81 -31.14 -46.61
CA ALA A 16 20.31 -29.99 -45.88
C ALA A 16 19.94 -30.44 -44.46
N CYS A 17 20.84 -30.14 -43.50
CA CYS A 17 20.48 -30.14 -42.07
C CYS A 17 19.47 -29.02 -41.85
N THR A 18 18.20 -29.35 -41.91
CA THR A 18 17.15 -28.52 -41.30
C THR A 18 17.37 -28.54 -39.82
N LYS A 19 17.93 -27.44 -39.25
CA LYS A 19 17.79 -27.16 -37.81
C LYS A 19 16.32 -27.15 -37.52
N GLN A 20 15.84 -28.21 -36.89
CA GLN A 20 14.55 -28.24 -36.23
C GLN A 20 14.69 -27.27 -35.06
N GLU A 21 14.23 -26.03 -35.22
CA GLU A 21 13.98 -25.15 -34.11
C GLU A 21 12.98 -25.90 -33.23
N THR A 22 13.48 -26.37 -32.09
CA THR A 22 12.63 -26.82 -30.98
C THR A 22 11.89 -25.58 -30.55
N LEU A 23 10.70 -25.38 -31.10
CA LEU A 23 9.71 -24.44 -30.55
C LEU A 23 9.61 -24.80 -29.06
N ALA A 24 9.87 -23.82 -28.21
CA ALA A 24 9.59 -23.93 -26.78
C ALA A 24 8.19 -24.54 -26.62
N PRO A 25 7.98 -25.44 -25.64
CA PRO A 25 6.69 -26.08 -25.44
C PRO A 25 5.61 -25.00 -25.39
N GLN A 26 4.65 -25.09 -26.32
CA GLN A 26 3.56 -24.11 -26.39
C GLN A 26 2.78 -24.18 -25.07
N GLN A 27 2.70 -23.06 -24.40
CA GLN A 27 1.94 -22.77 -23.18
C GLN A 27 0.42 -22.95 -23.33
N LYS A 28 -0.01 -23.77 -24.28
CA LYS A 28 -1.39 -23.90 -24.79
C LYS A 28 -2.38 -24.53 -23.79
N ASP A 29 -1.88 -25.08 -22.67
CA ASP A 29 -2.71 -25.73 -21.63
C ASP A 29 -2.63 -25.08 -20.24
N GLN A 30 -1.89 -23.99 -20.11
CA GLN A 30 -1.79 -23.30 -18.83
C GLN A 30 -2.98 -22.34 -18.65
N LEU A 31 -3.60 -22.40 -17.47
CA LEU A 31 -4.72 -21.53 -17.12
C LEU A 31 -4.19 -20.16 -16.68
N PRO A 32 -4.60 -19.05 -17.32
CA PRO A 32 -4.17 -17.72 -16.89
C PRO A 32 -4.75 -17.37 -15.52
N ILE A 33 -4.02 -16.54 -14.76
CA ILE A 33 -4.46 -15.99 -13.49
C ILE A 33 -5.08 -14.62 -13.75
N GLU A 34 -6.36 -14.51 -13.49
CA GLU A 34 -7.10 -13.23 -13.48
C GLU A 34 -7.31 -12.77 -12.05
N LEU A 35 -7.36 -11.45 -11.81
CA LEU A 35 -7.51 -10.85 -10.49
C LEU A 35 -8.77 -9.99 -10.40
N SER A 36 -9.43 -10.05 -9.24
CA SER A 36 -10.48 -9.13 -8.83
C SER A 36 -10.10 -8.54 -7.47
N LEU A 37 -9.64 -7.30 -7.45
CA LEU A 37 -9.17 -6.65 -6.24
C LEU A 37 -10.19 -5.64 -5.72
N SER A 38 -10.42 -5.64 -4.42
CA SER A 38 -11.26 -4.67 -3.72
C SER A 38 -10.53 -4.11 -2.51
N VAL A 39 -10.92 -2.92 -2.04
CA VAL A 39 -10.43 -2.35 -0.79
C VAL A 39 -11.53 -2.46 0.25
N GLN A 40 -11.22 -3.05 1.41
CA GLN A 40 -12.11 -3.00 2.56
C GLN A 40 -11.93 -1.64 3.23
N THR A 41 -12.99 -0.84 3.25
CA THR A 41 -12.98 0.47 3.88
C THR A 41 -13.94 0.49 5.05
N LYS A 42 -13.47 0.96 6.21
CA LYS A 42 -14.35 1.44 7.28
C LYS A 42 -14.67 2.94 7.14
N ALA A 43 -14.10 3.63 6.14
CA ALA A 43 -14.32 5.05 5.86
C ALA A 43 -13.96 5.41 4.41
N THR A 44 -14.65 6.31 3.87
CA THR A 44 -14.92 6.91 2.58
C THR A 44 -13.81 7.12 1.52
N ASP A 45 -12.57 6.70 1.68
CA ASP A 45 -11.45 7.13 0.81
C ASP A 45 -10.71 6.02 0.06
N ALA A 46 -11.29 4.85 -0.14
CA ALA A 46 -10.49 3.79 -0.71
C ALA A 46 -11.25 2.89 -1.69
N ALA A 47 -11.31 3.34 -2.91
CA ALA A 47 -11.41 2.48 -4.08
C ALA A 47 -10.12 2.65 -4.89
N TYR A 48 -9.69 1.60 -5.56
CA TYR A 48 -8.62 1.73 -6.55
C TYR A 48 -9.06 2.61 -7.72
N GLU A 49 -8.15 3.45 -8.19
CA GLU A 49 -8.37 4.36 -9.31
C GLU A 49 -7.64 3.84 -10.57
N ASN A 50 -8.13 4.19 -11.77
CA ASN A 50 -7.42 3.84 -13.00
C ASN A 50 -5.99 4.41 -12.97
N GLY A 51 -5.02 3.55 -13.26
CA GLY A 51 -3.60 3.85 -13.17
C GLY A 51 -2.93 3.35 -11.88
N ASP A 52 -3.71 2.92 -10.88
CA ASP A 52 -3.15 2.31 -9.68
C ASP A 52 -2.37 1.04 -10.00
N ASN A 53 -1.28 0.86 -9.28
CA ASN A 53 -0.38 -0.26 -9.45
C ASN A 53 -0.26 -1.04 -8.14
N VAL A 54 -0.46 -2.34 -8.20
CA VAL A 54 -0.30 -3.27 -7.08
C VAL A 54 0.79 -4.29 -7.36
N GLY A 55 1.40 -4.82 -6.30
CA GLY A 55 2.30 -5.96 -6.37
C GLY A 55 1.60 -7.24 -5.95
N ILE A 56 1.78 -8.29 -6.76
CA ILE A 56 1.21 -9.61 -6.52
C ILE A 56 2.32 -10.62 -6.31
N TYR A 57 2.17 -11.40 -5.25
CA TYR A 57 2.95 -12.61 -5.01
C TYR A 57 2.03 -13.82 -5.04
N VAL A 58 2.55 -14.95 -5.51
CA VAL A 58 1.84 -16.24 -5.49
C VAL A 58 2.77 -17.30 -4.89
N SER A 59 2.28 -18.03 -3.90
CA SER A 59 3.00 -19.11 -3.26
C SER A 59 2.15 -20.38 -3.24
N TYR A 60 2.77 -21.52 -3.52
CA TYR A 60 2.22 -22.86 -3.32
C TYR A 60 2.68 -23.47 -1.99
N GLU A 61 3.52 -22.75 -1.27
CA GLU A 61 3.97 -23.10 0.07
C GLU A 61 3.03 -22.50 1.13
N SER A 62 3.17 -22.95 2.37
CA SER A 62 2.32 -22.49 3.48
C SER A 62 2.55 -21.02 3.90
N ALA A 63 3.65 -20.41 3.44
CA ALA A 63 4.02 -19.02 3.74
C ALA A 63 4.71 -18.38 2.54
N LEU A 64 4.62 -17.04 2.49
CA LEU A 64 5.39 -16.25 1.55
C LEU A 64 6.85 -16.20 2.01
N ALA A 65 7.78 -16.62 1.14
CA ALA A 65 9.22 -16.48 1.37
C ALA A 65 9.71 -15.06 1.04
N ALA A 66 10.91 -14.71 1.49
CA ALA A 66 11.57 -13.44 1.19
C ALA A 66 11.67 -13.20 -0.33
N SER A 67 11.98 -14.26 -1.08
CA SER A 67 12.06 -14.30 -2.54
C SER A 67 11.95 -15.76 -3.03
N SER A 68 11.95 -15.95 -4.35
CA SER A 68 11.85 -17.28 -5.00
C SER A 68 10.50 -17.97 -4.76
N ASN A 69 9.45 -17.18 -4.60
CA ASN A 69 8.08 -17.67 -4.64
C ASN A 69 7.69 -18.08 -6.07
N TYR A 70 6.56 -18.71 -6.25
CA TYR A 70 6.10 -19.07 -7.60
C TYR A 70 5.96 -17.83 -8.50
N ILE A 71 5.37 -16.77 -7.96
CA ILE A 71 5.37 -15.43 -8.56
C ILE A 71 5.90 -14.46 -7.51
N ASP A 72 6.93 -13.70 -7.88
CA ASP A 72 7.52 -12.65 -7.05
C ASP A 72 7.17 -11.27 -7.63
N ASN A 73 6.54 -10.44 -6.81
CA ASN A 73 6.33 -9.00 -7.04
C ASN A 73 5.84 -8.63 -8.44
N LYS A 74 4.88 -9.39 -8.98
CA LYS A 74 4.32 -9.09 -10.28
C LYS A 74 3.46 -7.84 -10.22
N LYS A 75 3.78 -6.86 -11.06
CA LYS A 75 3.02 -5.62 -11.19
C LYS A 75 1.72 -5.86 -11.94
N PHE A 76 0.62 -5.40 -11.34
CA PHE A 76 -0.68 -5.24 -12.02
C PHE A 76 -1.12 -3.79 -11.98
N THR A 77 -1.70 -3.33 -13.07
CA THR A 77 -2.22 -1.96 -13.23
C THR A 77 -3.72 -2.03 -13.45
N LEU A 78 -4.49 -1.19 -12.76
CA LEU A 78 -5.91 -1.02 -13.01
C LEU A 78 -6.12 -0.16 -14.26
N SER A 79 -6.78 -0.72 -15.27
CA SER A 79 -7.10 -0.02 -16.51
C SER A 79 -8.50 -0.41 -16.98
N ALA A 80 -9.36 0.57 -17.19
CA ALA A 80 -10.75 0.38 -17.61
C ALA A 80 -11.51 -0.66 -16.77
N GLY A 81 -11.28 -0.65 -15.45
CA GLY A 81 -11.92 -1.57 -14.50
C GLY A 81 -11.36 -3.00 -14.48
N LYS A 82 -10.24 -3.25 -15.17
CA LYS A 82 -9.56 -4.55 -15.18
C LYS A 82 -8.13 -4.43 -14.68
N TRP A 83 -7.70 -5.43 -13.92
CA TRP A 83 -6.31 -5.57 -13.51
C TRP A 83 -5.52 -6.31 -14.58
N THR A 84 -4.50 -5.66 -15.13
CA THR A 84 -3.66 -6.20 -16.21
C THR A 84 -2.19 -6.09 -15.84
N SER A 85 -1.38 -7.00 -16.36
CA SER A 85 0.08 -6.98 -16.22
C SER A 85 0.73 -6.95 -17.62
N ASP A 86 1.97 -6.51 -17.69
CA ASP A 86 2.79 -6.48 -18.93
C ASP A 86 3.00 -7.86 -19.55
N THR A 87 3.03 -8.91 -18.71
CA THR A 87 3.19 -10.30 -19.07
C THR A 87 2.18 -11.12 -18.28
N GLU A 88 1.41 -11.95 -18.95
CA GLU A 88 0.46 -12.85 -18.31
C GLU A 88 1.17 -13.79 -17.33
N ILE A 89 0.50 -14.11 -16.25
CA ILE A 89 0.91 -15.13 -15.29
C ILE A 89 -0.11 -16.26 -15.29
N TYR A 90 0.37 -17.46 -15.01
CA TYR A 90 -0.42 -18.68 -15.14
C TYR A 90 -0.38 -19.48 -13.85
N TRP A 91 -1.40 -20.30 -13.64
CA TRP A 91 -1.39 -21.31 -12.60
C TRP A 91 -0.30 -22.38 -12.88
N LYS A 92 0.29 -22.90 -11.83
CA LYS A 92 1.29 -23.98 -11.92
C LYS A 92 0.72 -25.25 -12.57
N ASP A 93 -0.52 -25.55 -12.23
CA ASP A 93 -1.30 -26.70 -12.73
C ASP A 93 -2.80 -26.39 -12.60
N LYS A 94 -3.67 -27.38 -12.84
CA LYS A 94 -5.14 -27.22 -12.84
C LYS A 94 -5.80 -27.62 -11.51
N GLU A 95 -5.05 -28.05 -10.51
CA GLU A 95 -5.60 -28.68 -9.30
C GLU A 95 -5.04 -28.10 -8.00
N THR A 96 -3.75 -27.71 -7.99
CA THR A 96 -3.08 -27.31 -6.76
C THR A 96 -3.52 -25.92 -6.30
N PRO A 97 -4.04 -25.77 -5.07
CA PRO A 97 -4.38 -24.45 -4.53
C PRO A 97 -3.14 -23.60 -4.29
N ALA A 98 -3.29 -22.28 -4.41
CA ALA A 98 -2.23 -21.33 -4.16
C ALA A 98 -2.69 -20.21 -3.23
N ASP A 99 -1.72 -19.61 -2.52
CA ASP A 99 -1.90 -18.40 -1.72
C ASP A 99 -1.47 -17.18 -2.54
N PHE A 100 -2.33 -16.17 -2.54
CA PHE A 100 -2.10 -14.89 -3.21
C PHE A 100 -1.93 -13.79 -2.18
N TYR A 101 -0.93 -12.92 -2.40
CA TYR A 101 -0.68 -11.74 -1.58
C TYR A 101 -0.68 -10.52 -2.48
N CYS A 102 -1.40 -9.49 -2.06
CA CYS A 102 -1.52 -8.23 -2.77
C CYS A 102 -1.09 -7.08 -1.87
N TYR A 103 -0.36 -6.12 -2.41
CA TYR A 103 -0.04 -4.88 -1.71
C TYR A 103 -0.08 -3.66 -2.64
N TYR A 104 -0.33 -2.51 -2.05
CA TYR A 104 -0.32 -1.20 -2.70
C TYR A 104 0.36 -0.17 -1.77
N PRO A 105 1.10 0.81 -2.30
CA PRO A 105 1.46 0.99 -3.71
C PRO A 105 2.56 0.03 -4.19
N TYR A 106 2.56 -0.30 -5.49
CA TYR A 106 3.61 -1.13 -6.08
C TYR A 106 4.99 -0.48 -5.93
N GLY A 107 5.98 -1.26 -5.56
CA GLY A 107 7.37 -0.84 -5.43
C GLY A 107 8.36 -1.98 -5.70
N ALA A 108 9.64 -1.65 -5.83
CA ALA A 108 10.69 -2.65 -5.90
C ALA A 108 10.91 -3.27 -4.51
N ILE A 109 10.71 -4.58 -4.38
CA ILE A 109 10.85 -5.32 -3.13
C ILE A 109 11.89 -6.41 -3.34
N ALA A 110 12.96 -6.38 -2.55
CA ALA A 110 14.01 -7.41 -2.55
C ALA A 110 13.67 -8.56 -1.58
N ASP A 111 12.98 -8.24 -0.48
CA ASP A 111 12.57 -9.19 0.55
C ASP A 111 11.11 -8.94 0.92
N ALA A 112 10.23 -9.88 0.54
CA ALA A 112 8.79 -9.79 0.80
C ALA A 112 8.44 -9.92 2.29
N THR A 113 9.34 -10.43 3.12
CA THR A 113 9.14 -10.58 4.57
C THR A 113 9.67 -9.39 5.38
N SER A 114 10.43 -8.50 4.73
CA SER A 114 11.04 -7.32 5.37
C SER A 114 11.15 -6.14 4.40
N TYR A 115 10.04 -5.73 3.82
CA TYR A 115 10.00 -4.59 2.90
C TYR A 115 10.15 -3.27 3.64
N SER A 116 11.13 -2.45 3.22
CA SER A 116 11.34 -1.11 3.78
C SER A 116 10.38 -0.11 3.15
N PHE A 117 9.44 0.38 3.93
CA PHE A 117 8.46 1.39 3.52
C PHE A 117 8.62 2.68 4.34
N ALA A 118 8.26 3.82 3.77
CA ALA A 118 8.22 5.10 4.49
C ALA A 118 7.02 5.93 4.07
N VAL A 119 6.32 6.50 5.05
CA VAL A 119 5.35 7.57 4.80
C VAL A 119 6.09 8.88 4.52
N LYS A 120 5.48 9.78 3.76
CA LYS A 120 6.04 11.11 3.51
C LYS A 120 6.02 11.93 4.81
N SER A 121 7.12 12.61 5.11
CA SER A 121 7.16 13.61 6.20
C SER A 121 6.35 14.86 5.85
N ASP A 122 6.29 15.23 4.58
CA ASP A 122 5.39 16.24 4.06
C ASP A 122 4.21 15.57 3.35
N GLN A 123 3.06 15.55 4.02
CA GLN A 123 1.78 15.06 3.51
C GLN A 123 0.81 16.22 3.22
N SER A 124 1.29 17.47 3.11
CA SER A 124 0.45 18.65 2.91
C SER A 124 -0.34 18.66 1.59
N THR A 125 0.06 17.86 0.63
CA THR A 125 -0.68 17.66 -0.63
C THR A 125 -1.45 16.34 -0.61
N LEU A 126 -2.59 16.29 -1.33
CA LEU A 126 -3.38 15.07 -1.47
C LEU A 126 -2.56 13.92 -2.07
N GLU A 127 -1.66 14.22 -3.01
CA GLU A 127 -0.77 13.24 -3.64
C GLU A 127 0.16 12.61 -2.61
N ASN A 128 0.86 13.41 -1.79
CA ASN A 128 1.76 12.91 -0.77
C ASN A 128 1.03 12.17 0.35
N TYR A 129 -0.19 12.61 0.71
CA TYR A 129 -1.06 11.90 1.65
C TYR A 129 -1.42 10.52 1.12
N LYS A 130 -1.93 10.41 -0.13
CA LYS A 130 -2.26 9.14 -0.79
C LYS A 130 -1.01 8.24 -0.94
N ALA A 131 0.15 8.81 -1.31
CA ALA A 131 1.40 8.06 -1.46
C ALA A 131 1.98 7.55 -0.13
N SER A 132 1.47 8.02 1.00
CA SER A 132 1.85 7.55 2.34
C SER A 132 1.03 6.35 2.81
N ASP A 133 -0.03 5.99 2.10
CA ASP A 133 -0.88 4.86 2.48
C ASP A 133 -0.28 3.52 2.04
N PHE A 134 -0.66 2.45 2.74
CA PHE A 134 -0.24 1.09 2.41
C PHE A 134 -1.39 0.11 2.63
N LEU A 135 -1.78 -0.55 1.54
CA LEU A 135 -2.81 -1.58 1.55
C LEU A 135 -2.16 -2.96 1.45
N TRP A 136 -2.75 -3.92 2.14
CA TRP A 136 -2.34 -5.31 2.07
C TRP A 136 -3.55 -6.23 2.14
N GLY A 137 -3.48 -7.36 1.42
CA GLY A 137 -4.48 -8.42 1.45
C GLY A 137 -3.92 -9.77 1.07
N LYS A 138 -4.57 -10.82 1.56
CA LYS A 138 -4.22 -12.22 1.29
C LYS A 138 -5.46 -13.00 0.88
N ARG A 139 -5.35 -13.87 -0.12
CA ARG A 139 -6.31 -14.92 -0.46
C ARG A 139 -5.62 -16.26 -0.35
N SER A 140 -5.95 -17.03 0.66
CA SER A 140 -5.38 -18.38 0.84
C SER A 140 -6.20 -19.41 0.10
N GLY A 141 -5.50 -20.44 -0.40
CA GLY A 141 -6.08 -21.63 -0.97
C GLY A 141 -6.97 -21.39 -2.20
N ALA A 142 -6.65 -20.40 -3.02
CA ALA A 142 -7.37 -20.18 -4.27
C ALA A 142 -7.14 -21.34 -5.23
N LEU A 143 -8.22 -21.83 -5.85
CA LEU A 143 -8.17 -22.95 -6.79
C LEU A 143 -8.17 -22.47 -8.24
N PRO A 144 -7.44 -23.15 -9.13
CA PRO A 144 -7.51 -22.92 -10.57
C PRO A 144 -8.93 -23.14 -11.10
N GLY A 145 -9.33 -22.40 -12.15
CA GLY A 145 -10.63 -22.58 -12.82
C GLY A 145 -11.84 -21.96 -12.10
N GLY A 146 -11.65 -21.36 -10.92
CA GLY A 146 -12.71 -20.68 -10.17
C GLY A 146 -13.05 -19.26 -10.65
N GLY A 147 -12.55 -18.83 -11.81
CA GLY A 147 -12.64 -17.45 -12.29
C GLY A 147 -11.54 -16.57 -11.74
N ALA A 148 -11.75 -15.25 -11.74
CA ALA A 148 -10.78 -14.28 -11.22
C ALA A 148 -10.57 -14.47 -9.70
N VAL A 149 -9.31 -14.47 -9.26
CA VAL A 149 -8.94 -14.58 -7.84
C VAL A 149 -9.34 -13.29 -7.14
N ALA A 150 -10.33 -13.39 -6.26
CA ALA A 150 -10.79 -12.25 -5.47
C ALA A 150 -9.87 -12.03 -4.27
N ILE A 151 -9.26 -10.84 -4.16
CA ILE A 151 -8.43 -10.43 -3.03
C ILE A 151 -8.98 -9.12 -2.48
N SER A 152 -9.33 -9.14 -1.19
CA SER A 152 -9.72 -7.94 -0.46
C SER A 152 -8.52 -7.40 0.30
N THR A 153 -8.15 -6.14 0.02
CA THR A 153 -7.06 -5.44 0.71
C THR A 153 -7.62 -4.49 1.76
N SER A 154 -6.83 -4.20 2.78
CA SER A 154 -7.16 -3.22 3.82
C SER A 154 -5.96 -2.35 4.14
N HIS A 155 -6.19 -1.14 4.66
CA HIS A 155 -5.13 -0.30 5.21
C HIS A 155 -4.44 -1.02 6.37
N ILE A 156 -3.11 -1.05 6.38
CA ILE A 156 -2.34 -1.65 7.48
C ILE A 156 -1.61 -0.62 8.32
N LEU A 157 -1.67 0.65 7.95
CA LEU A 157 -1.15 1.77 8.69
C LEU A 157 -2.21 2.39 9.61
N SER A 158 -1.86 3.48 10.27
CA SER A 158 -2.74 4.29 11.09
C SER A 158 -3.09 5.58 10.34
N ASN A 159 -4.32 6.07 10.48
CA ASN A 159 -4.73 7.38 9.99
C ASN A 159 -5.15 8.26 11.17
N ILE A 160 -4.82 9.55 11.16
CA ILE A 160 -5.27 10.50 12.17
C ILE A 160 -5.99 11.68 11.52
N LEU A 161 -7.10 12.06 12.11
CA LEU A 161 -7.91 13.24 11.79
C LEU A 161 -7.80 14.21 12.98
N ILE A 162 -7.29 15.40 12.75
CA ILE A 162 -7.10 16.42 13.78
C ILE A 162 -8.04 17.59 13.49
N TYR A 163 -9.04 17.76 14.33
CA TYR A 163 -9.99 18.85 14.29
C TYR A 163 -9.53 19.93 15.27
N LEU A 164 -9.56 21.18 14.82
CA LEU A 164 -9.28 22.33 15.68
C LEU A 164 -10.60 23.02 16.04
N LYS A 165 -10.78 23.35 17.31
CA LYS A 165 -11.93 24.12 17.81
C LYS A 165 -11.48 25.38 18.55
N PRO A 166 -12.20 26.50 18.43
CA PRO A 166 -11.98 27.65 19.30
C PRO A 166 -12.32 27.30 20.73
N GLY A 167 -11.51 27.78 21.65
CA GLY A 167 -11.73 27.72 23.08
C GLY A 167 -11.83 29.12 23.69
N GLU A 168 -11.55 29.24 24.98
CA GLU A 168 -11.65 30.51 25.69
C GLU A 168 -10.80 31.61 25.05
N GLY A 169 -11.40 32.81 24.87
CA GLY A 169 -10.74 33.99 24.34
C GLY A 169 -10.75 34.11 22.81
N PHE A 170 -11.22 33.11 22.08
CA PHE A 170 -11.50 33.23 20.64
C PHE A 170 -12.99 33.37 20.37
N THR A 171 -13.37 34.30 19.49
CA THR A 171 -14.63 34.20 18.78
C THR A 171 -14.48 33.24 17.58
N ASP A 172 -15.62 32.71 17.09
CA ASP A 172 -15.57 31.83 15.90
C ASP A 172 -14.98 32.52 14.67
N SER A 173 -15.27 33.83 14.51
CA SER A 173 -14.76 34.64 13.38
C SER A 173 -13.26 34.91 13.49
N GLU A 174 -12.73 35.20 14.66
CA GLU A 174 -11.28 35.35 14.89
C GLU A 174 -10.56 34.04 14.63
N PHE A 175 -11.12 32.94 15.18
CA PHE A 175 -10.51 31.63 14.99
C PHE A 175 -10.53 31.16 13.54
N ALA A 176 -11.62 31.44 12.80
CA ALA A 176 -11.72 31.14 11.39
C ALA A 176 -10.68 31.93 10.57
N ALA A 177 -10.45 33.20 10.88
CA ALA A 177 -9.53 34.08 10.17
C ALA A 177 -8.04 33.80 10.51
N ALA A 178 -7.74 33.21 11.68
CA ALA A 178 -6.38 32.96 12.13
C ALA A 178 -5.63 31.99 11.19
N VAL A 179 -4.38 32.30 10.87
CA VAL A 179 -3.49 31.40 10.12
C VAL A 179 -3.01 30.26 11.03
N LYS A 180 -3.37 29.04 10.65
CA LYS A 180 -3.08 27.84 11.46
C LYS A 180 -2.24 26.85 10.68
N THR A 181 -1.21 26.30 11.33
CA THR A 181 -0.47 25.13 10.82
C THR A 181 -0.39 24.08 11.90
N VAL A 182 -0.57 22.82 11.51
CA VAL A 182 -0.47 21.66 12.41
C VAL A 182 0.65 20.75 11.94
N LYS A 183 1.42 20.22 12.87
CA LYS A 183 2.39 19.16 12.63
C LYS A 183 2.22 18.06 13.67
N LEU A 184 2.45 16.81 13.27
CA LEU A 184 2.61 15.67 14.17
C LEU A 184 4.09 15.54 14.50
N GLY A 185 4.44 15.61 15.79
CA GLY A 185 5.80 15.47 16.28
C GLY A 185 6.08 14.09 16.84
N ASN A 186 7.35 13.77 16.97
CA ASN A 186 7.87 12.56 17.62
C ASN A 186 7.32 11.23 17.03
N VAL A 187 7.07 11.20 15.72
CA VAL A 187 6.60 10.04 15.00
C VAL A 187 7.66 9.51 14.05
N LYS A 188 7.87 8.21 14.02
CA LYS A 188 8.73 7.55 13.04
C LYS A 188 8.00 7.49 11.71
N THR A 189 8.72 7.78 10.64
CA THR A 189 8.16 7.79 9.27
C THR A 189 8.56 6.58 8.45
N SER A 190 9.43 5.70 8.97
CA SER A 190 9.90 4.50 8.29
C SER A 190 9.48 3.24 9.02
N ALA A 191 9.28 2.16 8.28
CA ALA A 191 8.87 0.86 8.80
C ALA A 191 9.46 -0.30 8.00
N ASN A 192 9.47 -1.49 8.60
CA ASN A 192 9.52 -2.76 7.89
C ASN A 192 8.10 -3.33 7.80
N VAL A 193 7.72 -3.74 6.59
CA VAL A 193 6.45 -4.40 6.30
C VAL A 193 6.73 -5.87 5.97
N ASN A 194 6.04 -6.79 6.64
CA ASN A 194 6.08 -8.20 6.33
C ASN A 194 4.83 -8.57 5.51
N LEU A 195 5.01 -8.83 4.22
CA LEU A 195 3.90 -9.13 3.31
C LEU A 195 3.32 -10.53 3.53
N ASN A 196 4.03 -11.46 4.23
CA ASN A 196 3.47 -12.77 4.53
C ASN A 196 2.25 -12.67 5.47
N VAL A 197 2.27 -11.71 6.40
CA VAL A 197 1.24 -11.56 7.44
C VAL A 197 0.59 -10.16 7.48
N GLY A 198 1.04 -9.23 6.65
CA GLY A 198 0.53 -7.85 6.63
C GLY A 198 0.83 -7.07 7.90
N SER A 199 1.97 -7.34 8.55
CA SER A 199 2.40 -6.62 9.75
C SER A 199 3.37 -5.50 9.44
N VAL A 200 3.36 -4.46 10.29
CA VAL A 200 4.18 -3.26 10.16
C VAL A 200 4.94 -3.04 11.46
N THR A 201 6.26 -2.81 11.37
CA THR A 201 7.12 -2.49 12.50
C THR A 201 7.84 -1.19 12.25
N ALA A 202 7.57 -0.17 13.07
CA ALA A 202 8.20 1.15 12.97
C ALA A 202 9.71 1.06 13.20
N LYS A 203 10.50 1.81 12.42
CA LYS A 203 11.96 1.86 12.55
C LYS A 203 12.49 3.29 12.35
N GLY A 204 13.78 3.47 12.67
CA GLY A 204 14.47 4.75 12.53
C GLY A 204 14.13 5.73 13.65
N ASP A 205 14.58 6.97 13.47
CA ASP A 205 14.43 8.04 14.44
C ASP A 205 13.05 8.71 14.30
N ALA A 206 12.61 9.32 15.39
CA ALA A 206 11.40 10.13 15.41
C ALA A 206 11.61 11.40 14.58
N SER A 207 10.56 11.81 13.90
CA SER A 207 10.53 12.95 12.98
C SER A 207 9.22 13.73 13.15
N VAL A 208 8.93 14.59 12.19
CA VAL A 208 7.72 15.42 12.12
C VAL A 208 6.99 15.11 10.82
N ILE A 209 5.65 15.01 10.90
CA ILE A 209 4.79 14.93 9.72
C ILE A 209 3.99 16.23 9.60
N THR A 210 3.98 16.83 8.42
CA THR A 210 3.07 17.91 8.04
C THR A 210 1.82 17.28 7.41
N PRO A 211 0.64 17.35 8.05
CA PRO A 211 -0.57 16.69 7.58
C PRO A 211 -1.24 17.42 6.40
N TYR A 212 -2.11 16.73 5.69
CA TYR A 212 -2.97 17.26 4.64
C TYR A 212 -4.17 18.01 5.25
N TRP A 213 -4.44 19.24 4.77
CA TRP A 213 -5.64 19.99 5.13
C TRP A 213 -6.79 19.68 4.18
N THR A 214 -7.88 19.15 4.70
CA THR A 214 -9.05 18.75 3.89
C THR A 214 -10.06 19.88 3.64
N GLY A 215 -9.89 21.04 4.26
CA GLY A 215 -10.90 22.10 4.38
C GLY A 215 -11.65 22.05 5.72
N GLU A 216 -11.63 20.93 6.42
CA GLU A 216 -12.34 20.69 7.70
C GLU A 216 -11.40 20.24 8.82
N CYS A 217 -10.49 19.32 8.52
CA CYS A 217 -9.53 18.78 9.47
C CYS A 217 -8.17 18.54 8.83
N TYR A 218 -7.15 18.36 9.66
CA TYR A 218 -5.84 17.91 9.22
C TYR A 218 -5.78 16.38 9.26
N ARG A 219 -5.31 15.74 8.18
CA ARG A 219 -5.21 14.27 8.05
C ARG A 219 -3.79 13.84 7.81
N ALA A 220 -3.35 12.76 8.46
CA ALA A 220 -2.06 12.14 8.15
C ALA A 220 -2.13 10.62 8.27
N VAL A 221 -1.40 9.96 7.38
CA VAL A 221 -1.09 8.53 7.50
C VAL A 221 0.19 8.39 8.32
N VAL A 222 0.14 7.54 9.34
CA VAL A 222 1.22 7.35 10.33
C VAL A 222 1.56 5.88 10.44
N ILE A 223 2.84 5.57 10.56
CA ILE A 223 3.30 4.22 10.89
C ILE A 223 2.77 3.83 12.28
N PRO A 224 2.18 2.63 12.46
CA PRO A 224 1.73 2.16 13.77
C PRO A 224 2.85 2.17 14.81
N GLN A 225 2.66 2.94 15.88
CA GLN A 225 3.69 3.16 16.92
C GLN A 225 3.08 3.85 18.15
N SER A 226 3.83 3.87 19.26
CA SER A 226 3.48 4.67 20.44
C SER A 226 4.42 5.87 20.57
N VAL A 227 3.86 6.99 20.99
CA VAL A 227 4.55 8.24 21.33
C VAL A 227 4.48 8.40 22.86
N ALA A 228 5.60 8.76 23.49
CA ALA A 228 5.70 8.88 24.94
C ALA A 228 4.91 10.09 25.49
N ALA A 229 4.57 10.06 26.78
CA ALA A 229 3.73 11.06 27.42
C ALA A 229 4.34 12.48 27.45
N ASP A 230 5.67 12.56 27.51
CA ASP A 230 6.45 13.81 27.54
C ASP A 230 6.86 14.30 26.14
N ALA A 231 6.56 13.53 25.09
CA ALA A 231 6.89 13.89 23.73
C ALA A 231 5.80 14.78 23.10
N ASN A 232 6.23 15.85 22.44
CA ASN A 232 5.32 16.78 21.76
C ASN A 232 4.65 16.07 20.57
N LEU A 233 3.43 15.60 20.77
CA LEU A 233 2.62 14.91 19.74
C LEU A 233 2.07 15.89 18.71
N ILE A 234 1.53 17.02 19.17
CA ILE A 234 0.98 18.07 18.29
C ILE A 234 1.82 19.33 18.44
N ILE A 235 2.18 19.91 17.30
CA ILE A 235 2.82 21.20 17.18
C ILE A 235 1.88 22.05 16.36
N LEU A 236 1.26 23.07 17.01
CA LEU A 236 0.30 23.96 16.41
C LEU A 236 0.86 25.38 16.39
N THR A 237 0.84 26.02 15.23
CA THR A 237 1.15 27.46 15.12
C THR A 237 -0.14 28.20 14.76
N VAL A 238 -0.46 29.27 15.50
CA VAL A 238 -1.59 30.17 15.26
C VAL A 238 -1.05 31.59 15.22
N ASP A 239 -1.24 32.28 14.09
CA ASP A 239 -0.76 33.64 13.81
C ASP A 239 0.71 33.85 14.20
N GLY A 240 1.56 32.86 13.89
CA GLY A 240 3.01 32.89 14.13
C GLY A 240 3.44 32.44 15.53
N VAL A 241 2.52 32.22 16.47
CA VAL A 241 2.84 31.70 17.82
C VAL A 241 2.73 30.17 17.82
N THR A 242 3.78 29.48 18.27
CA THR A 242 3.83 28.01 18.30
C THR A 242 3.51 27.45 19.68
N TYR A 243 2.64 26.46 19.70
CA TYR A 243 2.18 25.72 20.87
C TYR A 243 2.46 24.25 20.66
N THR A 244 2.78 23.53 21.74
CA THR A 244 3.03 22.10 21.73
C THR A 244 2.13 21.38 22.73
N LEU A 245 1.67 20.21 22.34
CA LEU A 245 0.95 19.31 23.19
C LEU A 245 1.77 18.03 23.35
N ALA A 246 2.31 17.81 24.54
CA ALA A 246 2.92 16.54 24.92
C ALA A 246 1.84 15.59 25.44
N ARG A 247 1.80 14.39 24.90
CA ARG A 247 0.84 13.37 25.32
C ARG A 247 1.28 11.99 24.85
N GLU A 248 1.04 10.99 25.72
CA GLU A 248 1.07 9.61 25.30
C GLU A 248 -0.01 9.32 24.26
N PHE A 249 0.39 8.65 23.19
CA PHE A 249 -0.53 8.30 22.10
C PHE A 249 -0.08 7.04 21.39
N THR A 250 -1.01 6.13 21.13
CA THR A 250 -0.76 4.93 20.34
C THR A 250 -1.50 5.01 19.01
N PHE A 251 -0.73 5.07 17.93
CA PHE A 251 -1.21 4.90 16.58
C PHE A 251 -1.39 3.40 16.30
N ALA A 252 -2.60 2.90 16.49
CA ALA A 252 -2.91 1.50 16.25
C ALA A 252 -2.96 1.20 14.74
N ALA A 253 -2.48 0.01 14.33
CA ALA A 253 -2.59 -0.46 12.96
C ALA A 253 -4.06 -0.59 12.54
N LYS A 254 -4.35 -0.32 11.27
CA LYS A 254 -5.70 -0.46 10.66
C LYS A 254 -6.77 0.43 11.32
N THR A 255 -6.36 1.50 11.98
CA THR A 255 -7.26 2.35 12.78
C THR A 255 -7.21 3.79 12.30
N GLN A 256 -8.40 4.41 12.20
CA GLN A 256 -8.54 5.84 12.03
C GLN A 256 -8.82 6.48 13.38
N HIS A 257 -7.97 7.41 13.80
CA HIS A 257 -8.08 8.15 15.04
C HIS A 257 -8.67 9.53 14.78
N LYS A 258 -9.61 9.98 15.62
CA LYS A 258 -10.11 11.35 15.62
C LYS A 258 -9.62 12.07 16.86
N LEU A 259 -8.98 13.21 16.67
CA LEU A 259 -8.46 14.05 17.73
C LEU A 259 -9.04 15.46 17.61
N THR A 260 -9.72 15.94 18.64
CA THR A 260 -10.17 17.32 18.73
C THR A 260 -9.25 18.11 19.63
N VAL A 261 -8.65 19.16 19.10
CA VAL A 261 -7.77 20.08 19.82
C VAL A 261 -8.49 21.40 20.03
N THR A 262 -8.78 21.72 21.30
CA THR A 262 -9.37 23.01 21.67
C THR A 262 -8.24 24.04 21.89
N VAL A 263 -8.33 25.16 21.21
CA VAL A 263 -7.30 26.19 21.19
C VAL A 263 -7.78 27.37 22.01
N ASN A 264 -7.18 27.58 23.19
CA ASN A 264 -7.54 28.66 24.11
C ASN A 264 -6.56 29.83 23.96
N LYS A 265 -7.10 31.07 23.90
CA LYS A 265 -6.34 32.30 23.92
C LYS A 265 -6.24 32.77 25.39
N SER A 266 -5.12 32.51 26.03
CA SER A 266 -4.92 32.94 27.42
C SER A 266 -4.00 34.17 27.50
N SER A 267 -3.98 34.87 28.66
CA SER A 267 -3.07 35.96 28.92
C SER A 267 -1.60 35.56 28.97
N SER A 268 -1.32 34.25 29.10
CA SER A 268 0.01 33.62 29.13
C SER A 268 0.31 32.79 27.86
N GLY A 269 -0.56 32.82 26.85
CA GLY A 269 -0.44 32.02 25.62
C GLY A 269 -1.63 31.11 25.39
N LEU A 270 -1.59 30.33 24.30
CA LEU A 270 -2.63 29.35 23.97
C LEU A 270 -2.44 28.11 24.85
N ASN A 271 -3.50 27.64 25.50
CA ASN A 271 -3.55 26.31 26.10
C ASN A 271 -4.28 25.37 25.14
N ILE A 272 -3.76 24.17 24.97
CA ILE A 272 -4.38 23.13 24.16
C ILE A 272 -4.96 22.09 25.13
N SER A 273 -6.26 21.88 25.07
CA SER A 273 -6.93 20.77 25.76
C SER A 273 -7.45 19.78 24.73
N ILE A 274 -7.44 18.48 25.08
CA ILE A 274 -7.97 17.42 24.25
C ILE A 274 -9.26 16.93 24.89
N GLU A 275 -10.35 16.99 24.17
CA GLU A 275 -11.58 16.31 24.55
C GLU A 275 -11.51 14.85 24.14
N SER A 276 -12.13 13.99 24.97
CA SER A 276 -12.08 12.53 24.90
C SER A 276 -12.30 11.96 23.50
N TRP A 277 -11.63 10.87 23.26
CA TRP A 277 -11.68 9.99 22.12
C TRP A 277 -13.07 9.40 21.88
N LEU A 278 -13.53 9.44 20.64
CA LEU A 278 -14.47 8.47 20.14
C LEU A 278 -13.72 7.55 19.18
N ILE A 279 -13.36 6.36 19.62
CA ILE A 279 -13.03 5.26 18.74
C ILE A 279 -14.37 4.86 18.10
N ASP A 280 -14.48 5.06 16.79
CA ASP A 280 -15.66 4.54 16.06
C ASP A 280 -15.42 3.05 15.77
N ASP A 281 -15.70 2.21 16.79
CA ASP A 281 -15.61 0.75 16.73
C ASP A 281 -16.90 0.10 16.18
N THR A 282 -17.70 0.84 15.44
CA THR A 282 -18.90 0.26 14.83
C THR A 282 -18.48 -0.73 13.74
N GLU A 283 -18.44 -2.02 14.08
CA GLU A 283 -18.41 -3.11 13.12
C GLU A 283 -19.74 -3.10 12.33
N TYR A 284 -19.67 -2.61 11.10
CA TYR A 284 -20.71 -2.89 10.12
C TYR A 284 -20.47 -4.27 9.52
N THR A 285 -21.01 -5.32 10.14
CA THR A 285 -21.20 -6.61 9.49
C THR A 285 -22.40 -6.48 8.55
N GLY A 286 -22.13 -6.19 7.29
CA GLY A 286 -23.12 -6.24 6.23
C GLY A 286 -23.00 -7.58 5.51
N ASP A 287 -23.95 -8.49 5.73
CA ASP A 287 -24.13 -9.65 4.88
C ASP A 287 -24.53 -9.17 3.48
N ALA A 288 -23.65 -9.40 2.49
CA ALA A 288 -24.02 -9.28 1.10
C ALA A 288 -24.98 -10.43 0.75
N LYS A 289 -26.23 -10.08 0.42
CA LYS A 289 -27.16 -10.96 -0.26
C LYS A 289 -26.94 -10.91 -1.77
#